data_c0f6daef79c73ca27baa9644cd125250
#
_entry.id   c0f6daef79c73ca27baa9644cd125250
#
_cell.length_a   1.000
_cell.length_b   1.000
_cell.length_c   1.000
_cell.angle_alpha   90.00
_cell.angle_beta   90.00
_cell.angle_gamma   90.00
#
_symmetry.space_group_name_H-M   'P 1'
#
loop_
_entity.id
_entity.type
_entity.pdbx_description
1 polymer ?
#
loop_
_entity_poly.entity_id
_entity_poly.type
_entity_poly.pdbx_seq_one_letter_code
_entity_poly.pdbx_strand_id
1 'polypeptide(L)'
;MSWIGKILPNAGKSAEEKRVSVPEGLWRKCPKCDGVLYKAELDRSLNVCPKCDHHLRINARERLGIFLDAEDLEEVGGDLLPEDRLKFRDSKRYTDRLDAARNDTGESDALVAMKGLLNGMPVMAVAFEFSFMGGSMGAVVGSRFVRAAQICLRERIPLVCFAASGGARMQEALFSLMQMARTAAVIEQMKVSGIPFISVLTDPVYGGVSASLAMLGDLNVAEPNALIGFAGPRVIEQTVRQKLPEGFQRSEFLLEHGTVDMIVHRHEMRDTLFRVLAKLTHRPL
;
A
#
# COMPACT_ATOMS: atom_id res chain seq x y z
N MET A 1 -77.37 -6.43 16.74
CA MET A 1 -77.59 -5.11 16.16
C MET A 1 -76.88 -4.09 17.05
N SER A 2 -75.71 -3.68 16.67
CA SER A 2 -74.95 -2.62 17.40
C SER A 2 -74.53 -1.57 16.43
N TRP A 3 -74.91 -0.35 16.70
CA TRP A 3 -74.97 0.80 15.82
C TRP A 3 -73.79 1.78 16.07
N ILE A 4 -72.62 1.31 16.52
CA ILE A 4 -71.48 2.11 16.95
C ILE A 4 -70.23 1.92 16.03
N GLY A 5 -70.43 1.89 14.73
CA GLY A 5 -69.31 1.71 13.77
C GLY A 5 -69.09 2.84 12.80
N LYS A 6 -69.69 4.01 12.97
CA LYS A 6 -69.66 5.05 11.91
C LYS A 6 -69.25 6.49 12.33
N ILE A 7 -68.54 6.65 13.44
CA ILE A 7 -68.06 8.01 13.78
C ILE A 7 -66.63 7.85 14.40
N LEU A 8 -65.65 7.65 13.54
CA LEU A 8 -64.27 8.02 13.86
C LEU A 8 -63.62 8.52 12.54
N PRO A 9 -63.18 9.78 12.48
CA PRO A 9 -62.43 10.23 11.34
C PRO A 9 -61.05 9.61 11.33
N ASN A 10 -60.65 9.19 10.17
CA ASN A 10 -59.34 8.59 9.85
C ASN A 10 -58.24 9.62 10.20
N ALA A 11 -57.75 9.62 11.43
CA ALA A 11 -56.63 10.43 11.87
C ALA A 11 -55.34 9.57 11.77
N GLY A 12 -54.44 9.99 10.93
CA GLY A 12 -53.05 9.55 11.01
C GLY A 12 -52.53 8.72 9.84
N LYS A 13 -52.54 9.25 8.62
CA LYS A 13 -51.42 8.99 7.74
C LYS A 13 -50.23 9.72 8.32
N SER A 14 -49.42 9.01 9.12
CA SER A 14 -48.08 9.46 9.47
C SER A 14 -47.34 9.77 8.15
N ALA A 15 -46.88 11.00 8.03
CA ALA A 15 -45.97 11.38 6.97
C ALA A 15 -44.80 10.37 7.03
N GLU A 16 -44.65 9.53 6.02
CA GLU A 16 -43.41 8.84 5.79
C GLU A 16 -42.33 9.92 5.63
N GLU A 17 -41.58 10.14 6.68
CA GLU A 17 -40.30 10.83 6.57
C GLU A 17 -39.54 10.10 5.47
N LYS A 18 -39.42 10.75 4.31
CA LYS A 18 -38.47 10.35 3.28
C LYS A 18 -37.10 10.25 3.94
N ARG A 19 -36.72 9.05 4.39
CA ARG A 19 -35.34 8.76 4.73
C ARG A 19 -34.54 9.10 3.49
N VAL A 20 -33.87 10.23 3.53
CA VAL A 20 -32.87 10.61 2.54
C VAL A 20 -31.86 9.49 2.59
N SER A 21 -31.87 8.60 1.61
CA SER A 21 -30.85 7.55 1.49
C SER A 21 -29.55 8.30 1.23
N VAL A 22 -28.67 8.31 2.21
CA VAL A 22 -27.31 8.83 2.04
C VAL A 22 -26.67 7.99 0.94
N PRO A 23 -26.16 8.61 -0.15
CA PRO A 23 -25.50 7.85 -1.21
C PRO A 23 -24.42 6.93 -0.62
N GLU A 24 -24.44 5.67 -1.01
CA GLU A 24 -23.43 4.70 -0.61
C GLU A 24 -22.02 5.20 -0.99
N GLY A 25 -21.07 5.12 -0.08
CA GLY A 25 -19.67 5.52 -0.31
C GLY A 25 -19.29 6.91 0.19
N LEU A 26 -20.21 7.76 0.67
CA LEU A 26 -19.87 9.07 1.24
C LEU A 26 -19.25 9.01 2.65
N TRP A 27 -19.49 7.90 3.35
CA TRP A 27 -19.03 7.72 4.74
C TRP A 27 -18.17 6.48 4.88
N ARG A 28 -17.11 6.57 5.63
CA ARG A 28 -16.21 5.47 5.98
C ARG A 28 -16.01 5.40 7.48
N LYS A 29 -16.01 4.20 8.04
CA LYS A 29 -15.75 3.98 9.47
C LYS A 29 -14.26 3.77 9.67
N CYS A 30 -13.65 4.47 10.62
CA CYS A 30 -12.27 4.26 10.99
C CYS A 30 -12.13 2.89 11.71
N PRO A 31 -11.23 2.00 11.28
CA PRO A 31 -11.08 0.69 11.91
C PRO A 31 -10.42 0.75 13.31
N LYS A 32 -9.79 1.86 13.68
CA LYS A 32 -9.11 2.01 14.98
C LYS A 32 -10.01 2.64 16.05
N CYS A 33 -10.75 3.70 15.72
CA CYS A 33 -11.55 4.44 16.69
C CYS A 33 -13.06 4.36 16.46
N ASP A 34 -13.51 3.57 15.47
CA ASP A 34 -14.91 3.43 15.05
C ASP A 34 -15.61 4.73 14.63
N GLY A 35 -14.89 5.83 14.57
CA GLY A 35 -15.41 7.12 14.15
C GLY A 35 -15.92 7.09 12.70
N VAL A 36 -17.10 7.65 12.48
CA VAL A 36 -17.64 7.85 11.14
C VAL A 36 -16.97 9.07 10.53
N LEU A 37 -16.43 8.93 9.33
CA LEU A 37 -15.61 9.90 8.61
C LEU A 37 -16.26 10.20 7.25
N TYR A 38 -16.29 11.45 6.87
CA TYR A 38 -16.76 11.87 5.56
C TYR A 38 -15.63 11.70 4.53
N LYS A 39 -15.95 11.08 3.36
CA LYS A 39 -14.93 10.75 2.35
C LYS A 39 -14.12 11.97 1.91
N ALA A 40 -14.77 13.10 1.63
CA ALA A 40 -14.07 14.31 1.21
C ALA A 40 -13.16 14.91 2.30
N GLU A 41 -13.44 14.65 3.59
CA GLU A 41 -12.55 15.03 4.70
C GLU A 41 -11.33 14.09 4.75
N LEU A 42 -11.56 12.79 4.56
CA LEU A 42 -10.47 11.81 4.44
C LEU A 42 -9.54 12.11 3.28
N ASP A 43 -10.09 12.44 2.10
CA ASP A 43 -9.29 12.79 0.93
C ASP A 43 -8.40 14.01 1.20
N ARG A 44 -8.93 15.04 1.87
CA ARG A 44 -8.15 16.23 2.29
C ARG A 44 -7.08 15.91 3.34
N SER A 45 -7.34 14.95 4.21
CA SER A 45 -6.39 14.49 5.24
C SER A 45 -5.50 13.35 4.75
N LEU A 46 -5.38 13.15 3.43
CA LEU A 46 -4.57 12.09 2.81
C LEU A 46 -4.91 10.70 3.37
N ASN A 47 -6.20 10.43 3.63
CA ASN A 47 -6.67 9.19 4.27
C ASN A 47 -6.05 8.91 5.65
N VAL A 48 -5.73 9.96 6.40
CA VAL A 48 -5.42 9.87 7.83
C VAL A 48 -6.67 10.24 8.63
N CYS A 49 -7.01 9.46 9.64
CA CYS A 49 -8.20 9.70 10.45
C CYS A 49 -8.05 10.98 11.28
N PRO A 50 -8.88 12.02 11.10
CA PRO A 50 -8.74 13.28 11.86
C PRO A 50 -9.08 13.13 13.35
N LYS A 51 -9.67 11.98 13.77
CA LYS A 51 -10.07 11.74 15.16
C LYS A 51 -9.01 10.99 15.98
N CYS A 52 -8.23 10.11 15.37
CA CYS A 52 -7.28 9.25 16.08
C CYS A 52 -5.96 9.05 15.37
N ASP A 53 -5.73 9.80 14.31
CA ASP A 53 -4.46 9.81 13.56
C ASP A 53 -4.08 8.45 12.93
N HIS A 54 -5.06 7.55 12.77
CA HIS A 54 -4.85 6.27 12.13
C HIS A 54 -4.70 6.44 10.62
N HIS A 55 -3.61 5.93 10.07
CA HIS A 55 -3.36 5.90 8.64
C HIS A 55 -4.21 4.81 7.97
N LEU A 56 -5.28 5.20 7.29
CA LEU A 56 -6.07 4.27 6.50
C LEU A 56 -5.30 3.85 5.25
N ARG A 57 -5.59 2.65 4.77
CA ARG A 57 -4.98 2.16 3.54
C ARG A 57 -5.46 2.97 2.33
N ILE A 58 -4.53 3.31 1.44
CA ILE A 58 -4.78 3.95 0.15
C ILE A 58 -4.24 3.07 -0.97
N ASN A 59 -4.76 3.24 -2.18
CA ASN A 59 -4.29 2.51 -3.34
C ASN A 59 -2.95 3.04 -3.86
N ALA A 60 -2.31 2.28 -4.76
CA ALA A 60 -1.00 2.61 -5.29
C ALA A 60 -0.99 3.94 -6.07
N ARG A 61 -1.98 4.19 -6.93
CA ARG A 61 -2.04 5.43 -7.74
C ARG A 61 -2.29 6.65 -6.87
N GLU A 62 -3.16 6.55 -5.88
CA GLU A 62 -3.39 7.60 -4.90
C GLU A 62 -2.10 7.92 -4.12
N ARG A 63 -1.36 6.89 -3.69
CA ARG A 63 -0.06 7.04 -3.02
C ARG A 63 0.93 7.80 -3.89
N LEU A 64 1.07 7.41 -5.14
CA LEU A 64 1.98 8.06 -6.08
C LEU A 64 1.54 9.48 -6.42
N GLY A 65 0.23 9.73 -6.58
CA GLY A 65 -0.31 11.07 -6.83
C GLY A 65 -0.16 12.03 -5.65
N ILE A 66 -0.13 11.54 -4.39
CA ILE A 66 0.20 12.35 -3.21
C ILE A 66 1.70 12.67 -3.17
N PHE A 67 2.55 11.76 -3.63
CA PHE A 67 3.98 11.84 -3.49
C PHE A 67 4.65 12.63 -4.63
N LEU A 68 4.27 12.38 -5.87
CA LEU A 68 4.86 13.00 -7.05
C LEU A 68 4.17 14.34 -7.41
N ASP A 69 4.88 15.18 -8.13
CA ASP A 69 4.30 16.34 -8.79
C ASP A 69 3.29 15.87 -9.85
N ALA A 70 2.24 16.65 -10.12
CA ALA A 70 1.17 16.23 -11.04
C ALA A 70 1.63 16.22 -12.51
N GLU A 71 2.76 16.83 -12.82
CA GLU A 71 3.28 17.01 -14.17
C GLU A 71 4.31 15.92 -14.52
N ASP A 72 4.43 15.60 -15.80
CA ASP A 72 5.45 14.72 -16.38
C ASP A 72 5.52 13.30 -15.78
N LEU A 73 4.37 12.69 -15.47
CA LEU A 73 4.29 11.33 -14.96
C LEU A 73 4.40 10.30 -16.10
N GLU A 74 5.39 9.41 -16.01
CA GLU A 74 5.61 8.30 -16.93
C GLU A 74 5.44 6.96 -16.21
N GLU A 75 4.46 6.14 -16.61
CA GLU A 75 4.25 4.80 -16.05
C GLU A 75 5.27 3.81 -16.63
N VAL A 76 5.94 3.07 -15.76
CA VAL A 76 7.00 2.10 -16.13
C VAL A 76 6.47 0.67 -15.98
N GLY A 77 6.50 -0.09 -17.06
CA GLY A 77 6.14 -1.51 -17.05
C GLY A 77 4.65 -1.79 -16.95
N GLY A 78 3.79 -0.82 -17.28
CA GLY A 78 2.34 -1.01 -17.38
C GLY A 78 1.94 -2.06 -18.43
N ASP A 79 2.80 -2.30 -19.41
CA ASP A 79 2.68 -3.33 -20.45
C ASP A 79 2.86 -4.77 -19.95
N LEU A 80 3.46 -4.96 -18.77
CA LEU A 80 3.71 -6.28 -18.20
C LEU A 80 2.45 -6.86 -17.58
N LEU A 81 2.09 -8.07 -18.01
CA LEU A 81 0.91 -8.79 -17.53
C LEU A 81 1.31 -10.13 -16.91
N PRO A 82 0.63 -10.57 -15.83
CA PRO A 82 0.88 -11.86 -15.22
C PRO A 82 0.37 -13.01 -16.10
N GLU A 83 1.16 -14.10 -16.14
CA GLU A 83 0.85 -15.33 -16.84
C GLU A 83 0.69 -16.47 -15.85
N ASP A 84 -0.34 -17.31 -16.04
CA ASP A 84 -0.51 -18.55 -15.27
C ASP A 84 0.28 -19.70 -15.93
N ARG A 85 1.62 -19.69 -15.75
CA ARG A 85 2.53 -20.69 -16.31
C ARG A 85 2.36 -22.08 -15.69
N LEU A 86 1.88 -22.13 -14.45
CA LEU A 86 1.74 -23.36 -13.68
C LEU A 86 0.33 -23.96 -13.77
N LYS A 87 -0.61 -23.24 -14.39
CA LYS A 87 -2.04 -23.60 -14.40
C LYS A 87 -2.54 -23.89 -12.97
N PHE A 88 -2.13 -22.96 -12.04
CA PHE A 88 -2.38 -23.13 -10.62
C PHE A 88 -3.87 -23.09 -10.31
N ARG A 89 -4.28 -24.03 -9.48
CA ARG A 89 -5.65 -24.12 -8.96
C ARG A 89 -5.63 -24.62 -7.51
N ASP A 90 -6.26 -23.84 -6.64
CA ASP A 90 -6.70 -24.28 -5.31
C ASP A 90 -8.24 -24.36 -5.28
N SER A 91 -8.91 -23.60 -4.44
CA SER A 91 -10.38 -23.43 -4.48
C SER A 91 -10.86 -22.69 -5.73
N LYS A 92 -9.99 -21.87 -6.36
CA LYS A 92 -10.22 -21.12 -7.61
C LYS A 92 -9.00 -21.22 -8.49
N ARG A 93 -9.16 -21.04 -9.82
CA ARG A 93 -8.01 -20.93 -10.72
C ARG A 93 -7.28 -19.61 -10.46
N TYR A 94 -5.98 -19.58 -10.72
CA TYR A 94 -5.18 -18.34 -10.60
C TYR A 94 -5.69 -17.26 -11.56
N THR A 95 -6.05 -17.63 -12.79
CA THR A 95 -6.66 -16.72 -13.76
C THR A 95 -7.93 -16.03 -13.22
N ASP A 96 -8.81 -16.78 -12.56
CA ASP A 96 -10.05 -16.23 -11.99
C ASP A 96 -9.75 -15.23 -10.86
N ARG A 97 -8.66 -15.45 -10.10
CA ARG A 97 -8.21 -14.52 -9.07
C ARG A 97 -7.61 -13.25 -9.66
N LEU A 98 -6.85 -13.36 -10.76
CA LEU A 98 -6.29 -12.22 -11.48
C LEU A 98 -7.40 -11.34 -12.06
N ASP A 99 -8.40 -11.94 -12.69
CA ASP A 99 -9.52 -11.22 -13.28
C ASP A 99 -10.34 -10.49 -12.20
N ALA A 100 -10.62 -11.16 -11.07
CA ALA A 100 -11.28 -10.52 -9.94
C ALA A 100 -10.46 -9.33 -9.40
N ALA A 101 -9.15 -9.51 -9.18
CA ALA A 101 -8.28 -8.46 -8.67
C ALA A 101 -8.19 -7.25 -9.63
N ARG A 102 -8.14 -7.50 -10.94
CA ARG A 102 -8.17 -6.45 -11.98
C ARG A 102 -9.47 -5.66 -11.97
N ASN A 103 -10.61 -6.36 -11.86
CA ASN A 103 -11.92 -5.73 -11.80
C ASN A 103 -12.08 -4.87 -10.54
N ASP A 104 -11.56 -5.34 -9.41
CA ASP A 104 -11.69 -4.65 -8.13
C ASP A 104 -10.76 -3.43 -8.00
N THR A 105 -9.57 -3.49 -8.61
CA THR A 105 -8.53 -2.46 -8.42
C THR A 105 -8.32 -1.57 -9.65
N GLY A 106 -8.69 -2.03 -10.83
CA GLY A 106 -8.32 -1.39 -12.11
C GLY A 106 -6.84 -1.57 -12.50
N GLU A 107 -6.05 -2.26 -11.67
CA GLU A 107 -4.63 -2.49 -11.93
C GLU A 107 -4.39 -3.83 -12.61
N SER A 108 -3.31 -3.92 -13.39
CA SER A 108 -2.93 -5.17 -14.05
C SER A 108 -2.12 -6.11 -13.16
N ASP A 109 -1.45 -5.59 -12.12
CA ASP A 109 -0.75 -6.35 -11.08
C ASP A 109 -0.51 -5.49 -9.82
N ALA A 110 0.06 -6.08 -8.78
CA ALA A 110 0.19 -5.53 -7.43
C ALA A 110 1.27 -4.45 -7.24
N LEU A 111 1.86 -3.90 -8.30
CA LEU A 111 2.83 -2.81 -8.23
C LEU A 111 2.60 -1.81 -9.35
N VAL A 112 2.55 -0.53 -9.02
CA VAL A 112 2.58 0.58 -9.97
C VAL A 112 3.93 1.28 -9.84
N ALA A 113 4.59 1.56 -10.95
CA ALA A 113 5.86 2.28 -11.00
C ALA A 113 5.72 3.52 -11.87
N MET A 114 6.11 4.67 -11.35
CA MET A 114 6.05 5.95 -12.05
C MET A 114 7.36 6.71 -11.91
N LYS A 115 7.87 7.19 -13.03
CA LYS A 115 8.90 8.22 -13.08
C LYS A 115 8.21 9.57 -13.08
N GLY A 116 8.72 10.52 -12.32
CA GLY A 116 8.16 11.87 -12.22
C GLY A 116 9.07 12.80 -11.46
N LEU A 117 8.52 13.87 -10.96
CA LEU A 117 9.22 14.86 -10.17
C LEU A 117 8.74 14.83 -8.71
N LEU A 118 9.64 15.14 -7.77
CA LEU A 118 9.34 15.38 -6.37
C LEU A 118 9.89 16.76 -6.00
N ASN A 119 9.02 17.76 -5.88
CA ASN A 119 9.40 19.16 -5.75
C ASN A 119 10.45 19.57 -6.81
N GLY A 120 10.18 19.22 -8.08
CA GLY A 120 11.07 19.49 -9.22
C GLY A 120 12.29 18.57 -9.35
N MET A 121 12.54 17.66 -8.40
CA MET A 121 13.64 16.70 -8.46
C MET A 121 13.19 15.43 -9.17
N PRO A 122 13.87 14.98 -10.26
CA PRO A 122 13.57 13.71 -10.90
C PRO A 122 13.73 12.54 -9.94
N VAL A 123 12.69 11.67 -9.88
CA VAL A 123 12.63 10.52 -9.01
C VAL A 123 11.84 9.39 -9.67
N MET A 124 12.19 8.15 -9.35
CA MET A 124 11.35 6.98 -9.60
C MET A 124 10.60 6.64 -8.31
N ALA A 125 9.29 6.50 -8.38
CA ALA A 125 8.49 6.05 -7.27
C ALA A 125 7.70 4.80 -7.64
N VAL A 126 7.72 3.78 -6.79
CA VAL A 126 6.93 2.57 -6.96
C VAL A 126 6.04 2.37 -5.74
N ALA A 127 4.80 1.94 -5.94
CA ALA A 127 3.86 1.68 -4.86
C ALA A 127 3.16 0.33 -5.05
N PHE A 128 3.07 -0.44 -3.98
CA PHE A 128 2.32 -1.67 -3.97
C PHE A 128 0.81 -1.41 -3.91
N GLU A 129 0.03 -2.13 -4.72
CA GLU A 129 -1.42 -2.19 -4.63
C GLU A 129 -1.82 -3.38 -3.75
N PHE A 130 -2.10 -3.10 -2.49
CA PHE A 130 -2.43 -4.16 -1.54
C PHE A 130 -3.75 -4.85 -1.85
N SER A 131 -4.71 -4.14 -2.45
CA SER A 131 -6.00 -4.72 -2.83
C SER A 131 -5.86 -5.74 -3.96
N PHE A 132 -4.78 -5.66 -4.75
CA PHE A 132 -4.46 -6.67 -5.75
C PHE A 132 -3.80 -7.89 -5.09
N MET A 133 -4.58 -8.92 -4.80
CA MET A 133 -4.12 -10.19 -4.19
C MET A 133 -3.22 -10.00 -2.95
N GLY A 134 -3.56 -9.06 -2.07
CA GLY A 134 -2.80 -8.76 -0.86
C GLY A 134 -1.43 -8.12 -1.12
N GLY A 135 -1.25 -7.43 -2.23
CA GLY A 135 0.04 -6.84 -2.60
C GLY A 135 1.14 -7.88 -2.85
N SER A 136 0.77 -9.13 -3.14
CA SER A 136 1.75 -10.23 -3.25
C SER A 136 2.67 -10.06 -4.44
N MET A 137 3.96 -10.32 -4.22
CA MET A 137 5.01 -10.22 -5.23
C MET A 137 5.01 -11.44 -6.14
N GLY A 138 4.55 -11.26 -7.38
CA GLY A 138 4.71 -12.20 -8.49
C GLY A 138 5.77 -11.76 -9.48
N ALA A 139 5.88 -12.46 -10.60
CA ALA A 139 6.86 -12.21 -11.67
C ALA A 139 6.75 -10.78 -12.24
N VAL A 140 5.53 -10.24 -12.36
CA VAL A 140 5.29 -8.89 -12.87
C VAL A 140 5.77 -7.84 -11.87
N VAL A 141 5.43 -7.98 -10.57
CA VAL A 141 5.90 -7.07 -9.51
C VAL A 141 7.43 -6.97 -9.54
N GLY A 142 8.13 -8.11 -9.51
CA GLY A 142 9.59 -8.13 -9.59
C GLY A 142 10.13 -7.53 -10.88
N SER A 143 9.49 -7.78 -12.02
CA SER A 143 9.92 -7.22 -13.30
C SER A 143 9.72 -5.72 -13.42
N ARG A 144 8.60 -5.18 -12.89
CA ARG A 144 8.35 -3.72 -12.82
C ARG A 144 9.36 -3.04 -11.92
N PHE A 145 9.61 -3.59 -10.73
CA PHE A 145 10.61 -3.06 -9.81
C PHE A 145 12.01 -3.05 -10.44
N VAL A 146 12.44 -4.14 -11.06
CA VAL A 146 13.74 -4.23 -11.73
C VAL A 146 13.84 -3.25 -12.89
N ARG A 147 12.78 -3.11 -13.71
CA ARG A 147 12.76 -2.13 -14.83
C ARG A 147 12.86 -0.71 -14.31
N ALA A 148 12.14 -0.37 -13.23
CA ALA A 148 12.22 0.94 -12.56
C ALA A 148 13.64 1.20 -12.04
N ALA A 149 14.25 0.26 -11.32
CA ALA A 149 15.61 0.38 -10.81
C ALA A 149 16.67 0.51 -11.93
N GLN A 150 16.50 -0.19 -13.07
CA GLN A 150 17.37 -0.06 -14.24
C GLN A 150 17.29 1.34 -14.88
N ILE A 151 16.11 1.97 -14.88
CA ILE A 151 15.96 3.38 -15.30
C ILE A 151 16.70 4.27 -14.32
N CYS A 152 16.57 4.05 -13.00
CA CYS A 152 17.30 4.81 -11.99
C CYS A 152 18.82 4.73 -12.20
N LEU A 153 19.35 3.55 -12.49
CA LEU A 153 20.77 3.34 -12.80
C LEU A 153 21.21 4.12 -14.04
N ARG A 154 20.44 4.05 -15.13
CA ARG A 154 20.76 4.70 -16.40
C ARG A 154 20.69 6.22 -16.29
N GLU A 155 19.68 6.75 -15.61
CA GLU A 155 19.40 8.19 -15.53
C GLU A 155 19.95 8.85 -14.27
N ARG A 156 20.55 8.06 -13.38
CA ARG A 156 21.12 8.49 -12.09
C ARG A 156 20.11 9.26 -11.23
N ILE A 157 18.89 8.73 -11.13
CA ILE A 157 17.81 9.25 -10.30
C ILE A 157 17.51 8.30 -9.13
N PRO A 158 17.10 8.79 -7.95
CA PRO A 158 16.80 7.94 -6.80
C PRO A 158 15.49 7.15 -7.00
N LEU A 159 15.37 6.04 -6.25
CA LEU A 159 14.18 5.21 -6.17
C LEU A 159 13.52 5.30 -4.80
N VAL A 160 12.20 5.49 -4.78
CA VAL A 160 11.38 5.37 -3.56
C VAL A 160 10.36 4.26 -3.75
N CYS A 161 10.28 3.31 -2.81
CA CYS A 161 9.32 2.21 -2.84
C CYS A 161 8.36 2.29 -1.65
N PHE A 162 7.08 2.46 -1.91
CA PHE A 162 6.02 2.32 -0.90
C PHE A 162 5.56 0.87 -0.85
N ALA A 163 6.08 0.13 0.12
CA ALA A 163 5.83 -1.29 0.28
C ALA A 163 4.55 -1.55 1.10
N ALA A 164 3.64 -2.36 0.54
CA ALA A 164 2.45 -2.88 1.21
C ALA A 164 2.17 -4.30 0.66
N SER A 165 2.51 -5.35 1.43
CA SER A 165 2.47 -6.70 0.87
C SER A 165 2.30 -7.79 1.92
N GLY A 166 1.52 -8.82 1.56
CA GLY A 166 1.46 -10.09 2.30
C GLY A 166 2.64 -11.03 2.03
N GLY A 167 3.52 -10.73 1.05
CA GLY A 167 4.71 -11.53 0.73
C GLY A 167 4.77 -12.05 -0.69
N ALA A 168 5.44 -13.20 -0.91
CA ALA A 168 5.57 -13.82 -2.22
C ALA A 168 4.23 -14.43 -2.69
N ARG A 169 3.91 -14.30 -3.98
CA ARG A 169 2.67 -14.79 -4.59
C ARG A 169 2.70 -16.32 -4.69
N MET A 170 1.91 -17.00 -3.86
CA MET A 170 1.87 -18.45 -3.74
C MET A 170 1.52 -19.15 -5.08
N GLN A 171 0.63 -18.55 -5.88
CA GLN A 171 0.16 -19.10 -7.15
C GLN A 171 1.23 -19.19 -8.22
N GLU A 172 2.30 -18.44 -8.07
CA GLU A 172 3.45 -18.46 -8.98
C GLU A 172 4.64 -19.28 -8.44
N ALA A 173 4.51 -19.85 -7.25
CA ALA A 173 5.50 -20.74 -6.62
C ALA A 173 6.95 -20.20 -6.73
N LEU A 174 7.86 -20.98 -7.33
CA LEU A 174 9.26 -20.61 -7.47
C LEU A 174 9.47 -19.30 -8.27
N PHE A 175 8.61 -19.00 -9.25
CA PHE A 175 8.72 -17.75 -10.02
C PHE A 175 8.59 -16.51 -9.12
N SER A 176 7.72 -16.56 -8.11
CA SER A 176 7.60 -15.46 -7.13
C SER A 176 8.81 -15.39 -6.20
N LEU A 177 9.35 -16.52 -5.74
CA LEU A 177 10.56 -16.55 -4.90
C LEU A 177 11.80 -16.02 -5.63
N MET A 178 11.94 -16.32 -6.93
CA MET A 178 13.04 -15.78 -7.73
C MET A 178 13.01 -14.26 -7.88
N GLN A 179 11.87 -13.60 -7.65
CA GLN A 179 11.81 -12.15 -7.66
C GLN A 179 12.56 -11.54 -6.47
N MET A 180 12.63 -12.23 -5.33
CA MET A 180 13.43 -11.78 -4.19
C MET A 180 14.90 -11.61 -4.59
N ALA A 181 15.48 -12.61 -5.26
CA ALA A 181 16.86 -12.55 -5.74
C ALA A 181 17.05 -11.45 -6.80
N ARG A 182 16.11 -11.34 -7.76
CA ARG A 182 16.19 -10.33 -8.83
C ARG A 182 16.13 -8.90 -8.31
N THR A 183 15.24 -8.63 -7.37
CA THR A 183 15.09 -7.29 -6.76
C THR A 183 16.30 -6.96 -5.89
N ALA A 184 16.80 -7.91 -5.08
CA ALA A 184 18.01 -7.72 -4.29
C ALA A 184 19.25 -7.44 -5.17
N ALA A 185 19.40 -8.17 -6.28
CA ALA A 185 20.53 -7.96 -7.19
C ALA A 185 20.54 -6.57 -7.84
N VAL A 186 19.39 -6.04 -8.25
CA VAL A 186 19.34 -4.68 -8.84
C VAL A 186 19.52 -3.60 -7.79
N ILE A 187 19.03 -3.80 -6.55
CA ILE A 187 19.27 -2.87 -5.43
C ILE A 187 20.77 -2.80 -5.12
N GLU A 188 21.47 -3.93 -5.10
CA GLU A 188 22.93 -3.94 -4.92
C GLU A 188 23.65 -3.17 -6.05
N GLN A 189 23.22 -3.30 -7.29
CA GLN A 189 23.75 -2.50 -8.40
C GLN A 189 23.52 -0.98 -8.18
N MET A 190 22.34 -0.59 -7.67
CA MET A 190 22.06 0.80 -7.34
C MET A 190 23.00 1.30 -6.24
N LYS A 191 23.18 0.52 -5.16
CA LYS A 191 24.06 0.83 -4.04
C LYS A 191 25.52 1.01 -4.49
N VAL A 192 26.06 0.08 -5.26
CA VAL A 192 27.42 0.18 -5.82
C VAL A 192 27.57 1.39 -6.74
N SER A 193 26.51 1.78 -7.44
CA SER A 193 26.49 2.97 -8.32
C SER A 193 26.24 4.28 -7.57
N GLY A 194 26.01 4.25 -6.27
CA GLY A 194 25.70 5.43 -5.45
C GLY A 194 24.34 6.06 -5.78
N ILE A 195 23.36 5.25 -6.20
CA ILE A 195 22.00 5.70 -6.49
C ILE A 195 21.13 5.37 -5.28
N PRO A 196 20.56 6.37 -4.57
CA PRO A 196 19.79 6.13 -3.36
C PRO A 196 18.51 5.33 -3.61
N PHE A 197 18.27 4.38 -2.73
CA PHE A 197 17.01 3.64 -2.63
C PHE A 197 16.39 3.83 -1.25
N ILE A 198 15.21 4.44 -1.17
CA ILE A 198 14.44 4.57 0.06
C ILE A 198 13.27 3.62 0.04
N SER A 199 13.16 2.77 1.07
CA SER A 199 11.99 1.94 1.29
C SER A 199 11.06 2.57 2.31
N VAL A 200 9.80 2.79 1.93
CA VAL A 200 8.73 3.27 2.81
C VAL A 200 7.80 2.11 3.13
N LEU A 201 7.86 1.67 4.38
CA LEU A 201 7.11 0.53 4.89
C LEU A 201 5.73 1.00 5.37
N THR A 202 4.68 0.56 4.69
CA THR A 202 3.29 0.89 5.05
C THR A 202 2.56 -0.32 5.63
N ASP A 203 1.28 -0.20 6.01
CA ASP A 203 0.56 -1.27 6.67
C ASP A 203 -0.20 -2.18 5.68
N PRO A 204 0.10 -3.51 5.64
CA PRO A 204 1.20 -4.25 6.26
C PRO A 204 2.35 -4.58 5.30
N VAL A 205 3.53 -4.96 5.80
CA VAL A 205 4.63 -5.52 5.00
C VAL A 205 5.12 -6.84 5.58
N TYR A 206 4.95 -7.94 4.83
CA TYR A 206 5.28 -9.28 5.30
C TYR A 206 6.00 -10.16 4.28
N GLY A 207 6.47 -11.31 4.75
CA GLY A 207 6.93 -12.46 3.99
C GLY A 207 8.10 -12.17 3.07
N GLY A 208 8.05 -12.68 1.84
CA GLY A 208 9.13 -12.53 0.86
C GLY A 208 9.43 -11.09 0.45
N VAL A 209 8.45 -10.17 0.56
CA VAL A 209 8.67 -8.75 0.24
C VAL A 209 9.47 -8.07 1.37
N SER A 210 9.12 -8.29 2.64
CA SER A 210 9.94 -7.79 3.76
C SER A 210 11.33 -8.43 3.77
N ALA A 211 11.44 -9.73 3.49
CA ALA A 211 12.73 -10.45 3.44
C ALA A 211 13.57 -10.14 2.18
N SER A 212 13.15 -9.20 1.35
CA SER A 212 13.88 -8.77 0.14
C SER A 212 13.78 -7.25 -0.03
N LEU A 213 13.20 -6.78 -1.12
CA LEU A 213 13.23 -5.38 -1.54
C LEU A 213 12.79 -4.37 -0.45
N ALA A 214 11.83 -4.74 0.41
CA ALA A 214 11.28 -3.77 1.37
C ALA A 214 12.20 -3.44 2.55
N MET A 215 13.18 -4.31 2.87
CA MET A 215 14.14 -4.06 3.97
C MET A 215 15.58 -3.85 3.46
N LEU A 216 15.74 -3.61 2.16
CA LEU A 216 17.03 -3.37 1.53
C LEU A 216 17.25 -1.90 1.14
N GLY A 217 16.43 -0.98 1.66
CA GLY A 217 16.63 0.46 1.45
C GLY A 217 17.93 0.95 2.10
N ASP A 218 18.56 1.96 1.51
CA ASP A 218 19.61 2.74 2.17
C ASP A 218 19.03 3.45 3.41
N LEU A 219 17.73 3.75 3.38
CA LEU A 219 16.90 4.12 4.51
C LEU A 219 15.57 3.35 4.46
N ASN A 220 15.19 2.77 5.58
CA ASN A 220 13.92 2.11 5.82
C ASN A 220 13.01 3.02 6.66
N VAL A 221 12.08 3.68 6.00
CA VAL A 221 11.14 4.61 6.62
C VAL A 221 9.82 3.90 6.85
N ALA A 222 9.16 4.11 7.99
CA ALA A 222 7.85 3.52 8.24
C ALA A 222 6.75 4.58 8.43
N GLU A 223 5.51 4.25 8.04
CA GLU A 223 4.34 5.00 8.51
C GLU A 223 4.03 4.64 9.98
N PRO A 224 3.43 5.55 10.79
CA PRO A 224 3.03 5.27 12.16
C PRO A 224 2.14 4.03 12.27
N ASN A 225 2.37 3.20 13.28
CA ASN A 225 1.64 1.96 13.56
C ASN A 225 1.62 0.93 12.42
N ALA A 226 2.46 1.05 11.40
CA ALA A 226 2.55 0.07 10.33
C ALA A 226 2.99 -1.29 10.88
N LEU A 227 2.36 -2.36 10.40
CA LEU A 227 2.63 -3.73 10.83
C LEU A 227 3.65 -4.35 9.85
N ILE A 228 4.86 -4.59 10.35
CA ILE A 228 6.01 -4.97 9.53
C ILE A 228 6.70 -6.19 10.15
N GLY A 229 6.91 -7.23 9.39
CA GLY A 229 7.58 -8.44 9.86
C GLY A 229 7.75 -9.46 8.76
N PHE A 230 8.27 -10.65 9.12
CA PHE A 230 8.33 -11.77 8.18
C PHE A 230 7.07 -12.64 8.28
N ALA A 231 6.83 -13.25 9.42
CA ALA A 231 5.59 -13.97 9.70
C ALA A 231 4.60 -13.06 10.43
N GLY A 232 3.31 -13.16 10.10
CA GLY A 232 2.28 -12.39 10.80
C GLY A 232 2.14 -12.81 12.27
N PRO A 233 1.69 -11.91 13.17
CA PRO A 233 1.59 -12.18 14.60
C PRO A 233 0.82 -13.46 14.92
N ARG A 234 -0.31 -13.71 14.26
CA ARG A 234 -1.11 -14.93 14.45
C ARG A 234 -0.33 -16.22 14.15
N VAL A 235 0.49 -16.20 13.09
CA VAL A 235 1.31 -17.37 12.73
C VAL A 235 2.36 -17.63 13.78
N ILE A 236 3.01 -16.57 14.29
CA ILE A 236 4.02 -16.68 15.35
C ILE A 236 3.38 -17.21 16.63
N GLU A 237 2.28 -16.62 17.10
CA GLU A 237 1.57 -17.05 18.32
C GLU A 237 1.12 -18.52 18.26
N GLN A 238 0.60 -18.95 17.10
CA GLN A 238 0.19 -20.33 16.88
C GLN A 238 1.38 -21.31 16.87
N THR A 239 2.52 -20.88 16.36
CA THR A 239 3.72 -21.71 16.26
C THR A 239 4.45 -21.83 17.58
N VAL A 240 4.70 -20.69 18.26
CA VAL A 240 5.42 -20.67 19.55
C VAL A 240 4.48 -20.88 20.75
N ARG A 241 3.16 -20.81 20.54
CA ARG A 241 2.11 -20.97 21.59
C ARG A 241 2.27 -19.97 22.75
N GLN A 242 2.73 -18.76 22.44
CA GLN A 242 2.89 -17.67 23.41
C GLN A 242 2.22 -16.41 22.87
N LYS A 243 1.74 -15.57 23.80
CA LYS A 243 1.24 -14.25 23.44
C LYS A 243 2.42 -13.33 23.13
N LEU A 244 2.30 -12.58 22.06
CA LEU A 244 3.31 -11.58 21.69
C LEU A 244 3.18 -10.33 22.57
N PRO A 245 4.30 -9.62 22.84
CA PRO A 245 4.26 -8.33 23.52
C PRO A 245 3.34 -7.33 22.82
N GLU A 246 2.79 -6.40 23.58
CA GLU A 246 2.02 -5.29 23.00
C GLU A 246 2.90 -4.46 22.06
N GLY A 247 2.35 -4.08 20.92
CA GLY A 247 3.10 -3.33 19.90
C GLY A 247 4.10 -4.16 19.07
N PHE A 248 4.19 -5.47 19.30
CA PHE A 248 5.12 -6.33 18.54
C PHE A 248 4.92 -6.19 17.02
N GLN A 249 6.00 -6.04 16.28
CA GLN A 249 6.04 -5.79 14.85
C GLN A 249 5.40 -4.46 14.38
N ARG A 250 5.04 -3.55 15.28
CA ARG A 250 4.67 -2.19 14.90
C ARG A 250 5.90 -1.35 14.60
N SER A 251 5.74 -0.35 13.77
CA SER A 251 6.83 0.55 13.37
C SER A 251 7.57 1.16 14.57
N GLU A 252 6.84 1.52 15.65
CA GLU A 252 7.41 2.07 16.88
C GLU A 252 8.34 1.06 17.57
N PHE A 253 7.87 -0.18 17.71
CA PHE A 253 8.68 -1.28 18.26
C PHE A 253 9.93 -1.54 17.40
N LEU A 254 9.79 -1.50 16.07
CA LEU A 254 10.90 -1.74 15.15
C LEU A 254 11.91 -0.59 15.13
N LEU A 255 11.47 0.64 15.35
CA LEU A 255 12.35 1.80 15.50
C LEU A 255 13.20 1.66 16.78
N GLU A 256 12.59 1.30 17.92
CA GLU A 256 13.30 1.06 19.19
C GLU A 256 14.35 -0.06 19.07
N HIS A 257 14.10 -1.06 18.21
CA HIS A 257 15.00 -2.19 17.97
C HIS A 257 15.96 -1.98 16.78
N GLY A 258 15.99 -0.80 16.19
CA GLY A 258 16.91 -0.46 15.10
C GLY A 258 16.64 -1.17 13.77
N THR A 259 15.41 -1.67 13.55
CA THR A 259 15.02 -2.34 12.31
C THR A 259 14.55 -1.34 11.24
N VAL A 260 13.99 -0.21 11.66
CA VAL A 260 13.65 0.93 10.79
C VAL A 260 14.41 2.17 11.25
N ASP A 261 14.72 3.07 10.31
CA ASP A 261 15.56 4.23 10.58
C ASP A 261 14.75 5.43 11.06
N MET A 262 13.49 5.56 10.63
CA MET A 262 12.60 6.63 11.04
C MET A 262 11.13 6.27 10.84
N ILE A 263 10.27 6.93 11.62
CA ILE A 263 8.81 6.92 11.41
C ILE A 263 8.41 8.30 10.91
N VAL A 264 7.68 8.35 9.80
CA VAL A 264 7.27 9.61 9.18
C VAL A 264 5.76 9.58 8.92
N HIS A 265 5.08 10.59 9.43
CA HIS A 265 3.65 10.77 9.20
C HIS A 265 3.37 11.06 7.72
N ARG A 266 2.23 10.56 7.19
CA ARG A 266 1.89 10.69 5.76
C ARG A 266 1.86 12.13 5.29
N HIS A 267 1.40 13.06 6.11
CA HIS A 267 1.37 14.50 5.78
C HIS A 267 2.78 15.09 5.59
N GLU A 268 3.78 14.54 6.26
CA GLU A 268 5.16 15.01 6.23
C GLU A 268 6.05 14.20 5.28
N MET A 269 5.53 13.06 4.76
CA MET A 269 6.31 12.08 4.01
C MET A 269 6.96 12.70 2.78
N ARG A 270 6.21 13.46 2.00
CA ARG A 270 6.69 14.09 0.77
C ARG A 270 7.88 15.02 1.02
N ASP A 271 7.72 15.98 1.94
CA ASP A 271 8.74 16.98 2.24
C ASP A 271 9.94 16.38 2.96
N THR A 272 9.72 15.41 3.82
CA THR A 272 10.80 14.70 4.52
C THR A 272 11.66 13.92 3.54
N LEU A 273 11.04 13.13 2.64
CA LEU A 273 11.79 12.35 1.66
C LEU A 273 12.47 13.23 0.62
N PHE A 274 11.86 14.35 0.21
CA PHE A 274 12.54 15.33 -0.64
C PHE A 274 13.84 15.83 0.01
N ARG A 275 13.79 16.30 1.26
CA ARG A 275 14.96 16.79 1.99
C ARG A 275 16.05 15.71 2.17
N VAL A 276 15.65 14.48 2.44
CA VAL A 276 16.57 13.35 2.56
C VAL A 276 17.24 13.05 1.22
N LEU A 277 16.46 12.93 0.15
CA LEU A 277 16.97 12.64 -1.18
C LEU A 277 17.86 13.78 -1.72
N ALA A 278 17.50 15.05 -1.48
CA ALA A 278 18.32 16.17 -1.87
C ALA A 278 19.72 16.10 -1.23
N LYS A 279 19.79 15.73 0.06
CA LYS A 279 21.09 15.53 0.74
C LYS A 279 21.86 14.34 0.17
N LEU A 280 21.21 13.19 -0.04
CA LEU A 280 21.85 11.98 -0.58
C LEU A 280 22.32 12.15 -2.02
N THR A 281 21.67 13.02 -2.80
CA THR A 281 22.02 13.30 -4.20
C THR A 281 22.83 14.60 -4.38
N HIS A 282 23.24 15.23 -3.28
CA HIS A 282 24.01 16.50 -3.27
C HIS A 282 23.34 17.64 -4.05
N ARG A 283 22.01 17.71 -4.02
CA ARG A 283 21.22 18.77 -4.64
C ARG A 283 20.90 19.87 -3.62
N PRO A 284 20.78 21.14 -4.05
CA PRO A 284 20.29 22.18 -3.17
C PRO A 284 18.85 21.90 -2.74
N LEU A 285 18.50 22.35 -1.52
CA LEU A 285 17.14 22.27 -0.97
C LEU A 285 16.28 23.41 -1.50
#